data_adc91699d91748d5ea702b0cc76c86ff
#
_entry.id   adc91699d91748d5ea702b0cc76c86ff
#
_cell.length_a   1.000
_cell.length_b   1.000
_cell.length_c   1.000
_cell.angle_alpha   90.00
_cell.angle_beta   90.00
_cell.angle_gamma   90.00
#
_symmetry.space_group_name_H-M   'P 1'
#
loop_
_entity.id
_entity.type
_entity.pdbx_description
1 polymer ?
#
loop_
_entity_poly.entity_id
_entity_poly.type
_entity_poly.pdbx_seq_one_letter_code
_entity_poly.pdbx_strand_id
1 'polypeptide(L)'
;MKQTLLIVSLVTAGLLGSASVFASEEVSTWTCSDSKQFKTTGTTEKVRLTWESKTFDLKRENSLPGSLRYKNTNTGHDLVVLGNKAMLFNIKSGTRLADFCQTAEMKTGKLPHLFADAEPFTQN
;
A
#
# COMPACT_ATOMS: atom_id res chain seq x y z
N MET A 1 16.44 27.69 51.18
CA MET A 1 16.28 27.47 50.66
C MET A 1 16.03 27.26 49.71
N LYS A 2 16.01 26.99 49.39
CA LYS A 2 15.71 26.83 48.61
C LYS A 2 15.68 26.47 47.58
N GLN A 3 15.74 26.16 47.11
CA GLN A 3 15.65 25.82 46.26
C GLN A 3 15.50 25.32 45.45
N THR A 4 15.42 25.10 45.18
CA THR A 4 15.32 24.65 44.48
C THR A 4 14.94 24.15 43.61
N LEU A 5 14.78 23.96 43.33
CA LEU A 5 14.40 23.44 42.51
C LEU A 5 14.07 23.34 41.49
N LEU A 6 13.98 23.20 41.09
CA LEU A 6 13.70 23.09 40.17
C LEU A 6 13.64 22.68 39.24
N ILE A 7 13.71 22.38 38.81
CA ILE A 7 13.82 21.96 38.00
C ILE A 7 13.46 21.29 37.25
N VAL A 8 13.45 21.01 37.01
CA VAL A 8 13.23 20.22 36.48
C VAL A 8 12.58 19.99 35.57
N SER A 9 12.28 19.84 35.30
CA SER A 9 11.65 19.54 34.55
C SER A 9 11.61 19.59 33.32
N LEU A 10 11.63 19.61 33.08
CA LEU A 10 11.64 19.62 32.06
C LEU A 10 11.66 18.92 31.18
N VAL A 11 11.79 18.61 31.06
CA VAL A 11 12.09 18.00 30.29
C VAL A 11 11.52 17.33 29.53
N THR A 12 11.40 16.82 29.56
CA THR A 12 10.78 16.00 29.08
C THR A 12 10.22 16.12 27.92
N ALA A 13 9.82 16.67 27.82
CA ALA A 13 9.12 16.76 26.80
C ALA A 13 9.59 16.35 25.56
N GLY A 14 10.50 16.58 25.26
CA GLY A 14 10.76 16.41 23.99
C GLY A 14 10.46 15.27 23.32
N LEU A 15 10.40 14.37 23.95
CA LEU A 15 10.33 13.30 23.30
C LEU A 15 9.31 13.06 22.49
N LEU A 16 8.42 13.39 22.71
CA LEU A 16 7.39 13.00 22.00
C LEU A 16 7.35 13.24 20.64
N GLY A 17 7.77 14.12 20.11
CA GLY A 17 7.51 14.37 18.76
C GLY A 17 7.96 13.36 17.79
N SER A 18 8.87 12.60 18.10
CA SER A 18 9.38 11.77 17.06
C SER A 18 8.49 10.68 16.62
N ALA A 19 7.59 10.30 17.41
CA ALA A 19 6.83 9.15 17.03
C ALA A 19 5.91 9.39 15.87
N SER A 20 5.53 10.56 15.61
CA SER A 20 4.52 10.75 14.61
C SER A 20 4.98 10.47 13.21
N VAL A 21 6.25 10.37 12.99
CA VAL A 21 6.70 10.19 11.65
C VAL A 21 6.17 8.96 10.99
N PHE A 22 5.96 7.90 11.72
CA PHE A 22 5.58 6.69 11.08
C PHE A 22 4.12 6.54 10.81
N ALA A 23 3.36 7.44 11.25
CA ALA A 23 1.94 7.27 11.09
C ALA A 23 1.44 7.61 9.72
N SER A 24 2.27 8.14 8.87
CA SER A 24 1.77 8.63 7.60
C SER A 24 1.54 7.56 6.55
N GLU A 25 1.98 6.36 6.78
CA GLU A 25 1.80 5.36 5.76
C GLU A 25 0.38 4.83 5.81
N GLU A 26 -0.30 4.88 4.71
CA GLU A 26 -1.68 4.45 4.64
C GLU A 26 -1.81 3.04 4.16
N VAL A 27 -2.76 2.33 4.71
CA VAL A 27 -2.99 0.94 4.32
C VAL A 27 -4.27 0.90 3.51
N SER A 28 -4.19 0.31 2.33
CA SER A 28 -5.37 0.06 1.51
C SER A 28 -5.75 -1.40 1.67
N THR A 29 -7.02 -1.64 1.94
CA THR A 29 -7.52 -3.01 2.04
C THR A 29 -8.29 -3.34 0.78
N TRP A 30 -7.91 -4.42 0.16
CA TRP A 30 -8.52 -4.88 -1.09
C TRP A 30 -9.35 -6.11 -0.80
N THR A 31 -10.62 -6.08 -1.21
CA THR A 31 -11.47 -7.25 -1.09
C THR A 31 -11.72 -7.81 -2.48
N CYS A 32 -11.63 -9.10 -2.58
CA CYS A 32 -11.66 -9.79 -3.86
C CYS A 32 -12.76 -10.82 -3.87
N SER A 33 -12.97 -11.47 -4.99
CA SER A 33 -13.93 -12.55 -5.06
C SER A 33 -13.48 -13.69 -4.16
N ASP A 34 -14.39 -14.56 -3.80
CA ASP A 34 -14.14 -15.72 -2.94
C ASP A 34 -13.65 -15.31 -1.55
N SER A 35 -14.07 -14.16 -1.08
CA SER A 35 -13.73 -13.68 0.26
C SER A 35 -12.24 -13.51 0.50
N LYS A 36 -11.48 -13.37 -0.54
CA LYS A 36 -10.05 -13.14 -0.40
C LYS A 36 -9.77 -11.67 -0.17
N GLN A 37 -8.70 -11.38 0.53
CA GLN A 37 -8.30 -10.01 0.82
C GLN A 37 -6.81 -9.89 0.82
N PHE A 38 -6.33 -8.70 0.51
CA PHE A 38 -4.93 -8.38 0.74
C PHE A 38 -4.83 -6.91 1.08
N LYS A 39 -3.67 -6.49 1.52
CA LYS A 39 -3.43 -5.11 1.89
C LYS A 39 -2.19 -4.59 1.19
N THR A 40 -2.18 -3.30 0.95
CA THR A 40 -1.01 -2.65 0.36
C THR A 40 -0.70 -1.37 1.10
N THR A 41 0.59 -1.05 1.17
CA THR A 41 1.07 0.24 1.65
C THR A 41 2.17 0.68 0.72
N GLY A 42 2.69 1.86 0.92
CA GLY A 42 3.86 2.32 0.17
C GLY A 42 3.56 3.49 -0.72
N THR A 43 4.25 3.55 -1.84
CA THR A 43 4.16 4.67 -2.76
C THR A 43 3.77 4.16 -4.14
N THR A 44 3.63 5.09 -5.07
CA THR A 44 3.31 4.69 -6.44
C THR A 44 4.45 3.96 -7.13
N GLU A 45 5.66 4.02 -6.58
CA GLU A 45 6.79 3.32 -7.18
C GLU A 45 7.08 1.98 -6.53
N LYS A 46 6.75 1.86 -5.27
CA LYS A 46 7.01 0.65 -4.52
C LYS A 46 5.84 0.37 -3.62
N VAL A 47 5.29 -0.80 -3.76
CA VAL A 47 4.13 -1.23 -2.99
C VAL A 47 4.55 -2.38 -2.08
N ARG A 48 4.14 -2.31 -0.83
CA ARG A 48 4.33 -3.41 0.08
C ARG A 48 3.01 -4.15 0.17
N LEU A 49 3.01 -5.39 -0.26
CA LEU A 49 1.83 -6.23 -0.32
C LEU A 49 1.82 -7.17 0.87
N THR A 50 0.70 -7.26 1.56
CA THR A 50 0.50 -8.28 2.59
C THR A 50 -0.53 -9.26 2.08
N TRP A 51 -0.10 -10.49 1.88
CA TRP A 51 -0.93 -11.57 1.37
C TRP A 51 -0.74 -12.79 2.27
N GLU A 52 -1.83 -13.28 2.83
CA GLU A 52 -1.79 -14.45 3.70
C GLU A 52 -0.77 -14.30 4.82
N SER A 53 -0.79 -13.16 5.46
CA SER A 53 0.07 -12.85 6.61
C SER A 53 1.54 -12.70 6.28
N LYS A 54 1.89 -12.66 5.01
CA LYS A 54 3.26 -12.44 4.59
C LYS A 54 3.35 -11.15 3.81
N THR A 55 4.49 -10.51 3.90
CA THR A 55 4.70 -9.20 3.29
C THR A 55 5.73 -9.32 2.18
N PHE A 56 5.42 -8.71 1.04
CA PHE A 56 6.29 -8.74 -0.12
C PHE A 56 6.45 -7.32 -0.66
N ASP A 57 7.65 -6.96 -1.07
CA ASP A 57 7.88 -5.66 -1.68
C ASP A 57 7.79 -5.82 -3.19
N LEU A 58 6.95 -5.00 -3.80
CA LEU A 58 6.75 -5.04 -5.24
C LEU A 58 7.23 -3.72 -5.84
N LYS A 59 7.80 -3.80 -7.04
CA LYS A 59 8.26 -2.62 -7.75
C LYS A 59 7.38 -2.34 -8.92
N ARG A 60 7.20 -1.08 -9.22
CA ARG A 60 6.42 -0.71 -10.37
C ARG A 60 7.08 -1.16 -11.65
N GLU A 61 6.29 -1.67 -12.57
CA GLU A 61 6.74 -2.11 -13.87
C GLU A 61 6.00 -1.34 -14.93
N ASN A 62 6.54 -1.32 -16.12
CA ASN A 62 5.85 -0.72 -17.24
C ASN A 62 4.60 -1.51 -17.54
N SER A 63 3.56 -0.81 -17.89
CA SER A 63 2.30 -1.46 -18.21
C SER A 63 1.60 -0.66 -19.29
N LEU A 64 0.58 -1.25 -19.86
CA LEU A 64 -0.18 -0.59 -20.90
C LEU A 64 -1.01 0.53 -20.31
N PRO A 65 -1.38 1.53 -21.10
CA PRO A 65 -2.24 2.59 -20.61
C PRO A 65 -3.52 2.00 -20.01
N GLY A 66 -3.95 2.59 -18.93
CA GLY A 66 -5.13 2.09 -18.23
C GLY A 66 -4.84 1.04 -17.20
N SER A 67 -3.57 0.71 -16.98
CA SER A 67 -3.22 -0.28 -15.99
C SER A 67 -1.99 0.13 -15.20
N LEU A 68 -1.87 -0.43 -14.01
CA LEU A 68 -0.68 -0.31 -13.18
C LEU A 68 -0.23 -1.72 -12.86
N ARG A 69 1.07 -1.91 -12.77
CA ARG A 69 1.58 -3.22 -12.50
C ARG A 69 2.75 -3.15 -11.53
N TYR A 70 2.73 -4.02 -10.54
CA TYR A 70 3.78 -4.08 -9.52
C TYR A 70 4.20 -5.53 -9.36
N LYS A 71 5.48 -5.77 -9.27
CA LYS A 71 5.97 -7.12 -9.33
C LYS A 71 7.17 -7.35 -8.41
N ASN A 72 7.26 -8.55 -7.86
CA ASN A 72 8.45 -9.02 -7.16
C ASN A 72 8.97 -10.22 -7.93
N THR A 73 10.11 -10.07 -8.59
CA THR A 73 10.61 -11.15 -9.44
C THR A 73 11.13 -12.33 -8.64
N ASN A 74 11.51 -12.11 -7.39
CA ASN A 74 12.00 -13.22 -6.58
C ASN A 74 10.89 -14.14 -6.13
N THR A 75 9.78 -13.57 -5.70
CA THR A 75 8.67 -14.38 -5.19
C THR A 75 7.62 -14.69 -6.25
N GLY A 76 7.58 -13.88 -7.31
CA GLY A 76 6.62 -14.07 -8.38
C GLY A 76 5.31 -13.33 -8.19
N HIS A 77 5.14 -12.62 -7.09
CA HIS A 77 3.90 -11.89 -6.88
C HIS A 77 3.80 -10.73 -7.85
N ASP A 78 2.63 -10.56 -8.44
CA ASP A 78 2.40 -9.58 -9.49
C ASP A 78 1.02 -9.00 -9.27
N LEU A 79 0.95 -7.71 -8.98
CA LEU A 79 -0.31 -7.01 -8.74
C LEU A 79 -0.61 -6.17 -9.96
N VAL A 80 -1.78 -6.38 -10.55
CA VAL A 80 -2.19 -5.65 -11.74
C VAL A 80 -3.47 -4.92 -11.42
N VAL A 81 -3.48 -3.61 -11.62
CA VAL A 81 -4.67 -2.79 -11.42
C VAL A 81 -5.17 -2.35 -12.80
N LEU A 82 -6.40 -2.71 -13.11
CA LEU A 82 -7.02 -2.39 -14.38
C LEU A 82 -8.31 -1.64 -14.13
N GLY A 83 -8.32 -0.36 -14.44
CA GLY A 83 -9.53 0.40 -14.22
C GLY A 83 -9.92 0.38 -12.75
N ASN A 84 -11.09 -0.12 -12.46
CA ASN A 84 -11.59 -0.12 -11.10
C ASN A 84 -11.51 -1.49 -10.44
N LYS A 85 -10.59 -2.33 -10.87
CA LYS A 85 -10.39 -3.60 -10.19
C LYS A 85 -8.93 -4.00 -10.30
N ALA A 86 -8.55 -4.95 -9.50
CA ALA A 86 -7.18 -5.45 -9.51
C ALA A 86 -7.17 -6.96 -9.45
N MET A 87 -6.04 -7.53 -9.80
CA MET A 87 -5.82 -8.96 -9.76
C MET A 87 -4.46 -9.20 -9.17
N LEU A 88 -4.31 -10.29 -8.44
CA LEU A 88 -3.05 -10.66 -7.87
C LEU A 88 -2.66 -12.02 -8.41
N PHE A 89 -1.46 -12.11 -8.97
CA PHE A 89 -0.95 -13.35 -9.56
C PHE A 89 0.33 -13.77 -8.89
N ASN A 90 0.64 -15.04 -9.04
CA ASN A 90 2.00 -15.49 -8.83
C ASN A 90 2.47 -16.05 -10.15
N ILE A 91 3.35 -15.30 -10.82
CA ILE A 91 3.75 -15.69 -12.16
C ILE A 91 4.75 -16.83 -12.14
N LYS A 92 5.43 -17.08 -11.04
CA LYS A 92 6.33 -18.22 -10.98
C LYS A 92 5.56 -19.53 -10.94
N SER A 93 4.42 -19.53 -10.29
CA SER A 93 3.62 -20.75 -10.25
C SER A 93 2.51 -20.73 -11.30
N GLY A 94 2.35 -19.62 -12.02
CA GLY A 94 1.31 -19.52 -13.02
C GLY A 94 -0.09 -19.49 -12.45
N THR A 95 -0.25 -18.96 -11.25
CA THR A 95 -1.52 -19.01 -10.54
C THR A 95 -2.11 -17.64 -10.37
N ARG A 96 -3.42 -17.52 -10.50
CA ARG A 96 -4.12 -16.29 -10.12
C ARG A 96 -4.51 -16.46 -8.66
N LEU A 97 -3.97 -15.62 -7.81
CA LEU A 97 -4.21 -15.72 -6.38
C LEU A 97 -5.51 -15.03 -5.97
N ALA A 98 -5.85 -13.93 -6.60
CA ALA A 98 -7.07 -13.21 -6.27
C ALA A 98 -7.53 -12.40 -7.48
N ASP A 99 -8.84 -12.21 -7.61
CA ASP A 99 -9.41 -11.54 -8.76
C ASP A 99 -10.54 -10.63 -8.33
N PHE A 100 -10.90 -9.68 -9.18
CA PHE A 100 -11.97 -8.74 -8.92
C PHE A 100 -11.77 -8.01 -7.60
N CYS A 101 -10.54 -7.56 -7.38
CA CYS A 101 -10.19 -6.92 -6.13
C CYS A 101 -10.47 -5.43 -6.21
N GLN A 102 -11.03 -4.88 -5.16
CA GLN A 102 -11.32 -3.46 -5.09
C GLN A 102 -11.13 -2.96 -3.68
N THR A 103 -10.71 -1.70 -3.56
CA THR A 103 -10.77 -1.01 -2.29
C THR A 103 -12.13 -0.34 -2.17
N ALA A 104 -12.41 0.20 -1.00
CA ALA A 104 -13.67 0.91 -0.81
C ALA A 104 -13.76 2.11 -1.76
N GLU A 105 -12.65 2.80 -2.00
CA GLU A 105 -12.68 3.95 -2.89
C GLU A 105 -12.95 3.55 -4.32
N MET A 106 -12.43 2.44 -4.74
CA MET A 106 -12.63 2.01 -6.11
C MET A 106 -14.09 1.68 -6.40
N LYS A 107 -14.81 1.26 -5.38
CA LYS A 107 -16.23 0.98 -5.57
C LYS A 107 -17.03 2.25 -5.87
N THR A 108 -16.49 3.40 -5.53
CA THR A 108 -17.13 4.66 -5.85
C THR A 108 -16.55 5.29 -7.11
N GLY A 109 -15.68 4.57 -7.82
CA GLY A 109 -15.10 5.08 -9.05
C GLY A 109 -13.79 5.79 -8.91
N LYS A 110 -13.16 5.70 -7.73
CA LYS A 110 -11.88 6.38 -7.51
C LYS A 110 -10.77 5.38 -7.35
N LEU A 111 -9.55 5.80 -7.66
CA LEU A 111 -8.40 4.98 -7.37
C LEU A 111 -8.05 5.10 -5.90
N PRO A 112 -7.43 4.08 -5.32
CA PRO A 112 -6.94 4.20 -3.97
C PRO A 112 -5.92 5.31 -3.87
N HIS A 113 -5.81 5.89 -2.69
CA HIS A 113 -4.85 6.95 -2.45
C HIS A 113 -3.45 6.54 -2.91
N LEU A 114 -3.08 5.32 -2.68
CA LEU A 114 -1.76 4.83 -3.02
C LEU A 114 -1.43 5.00 -4.49
N PHE A 115 -2.41 4.91 -5.36
CA PHE A 115 -2.19 5.00 -6.79
C PHE A 115 -2.64 6.34 -7.37
N ALA A 116 -2.95 7.28 -6.53
CA ALA A 116 -3.56 8.52 -7.03
C ALA A 116 -2.69 9.29 -8.00
N ASP A 117 -1.39 9.21 -7.80
CA ASP A 117 -0.48 9.95 -8.67
C ASP A 117 -0.11 9.21 -9.92
N ALA A 118 -0.51 7.99 -10.06
CA ALA A 118 -0.21 7.26 -11.28
C ALA A 118 -1.21 7.66 -12.32
N GLU A 119 -0.89 7.58 -13.53
CA GLU A 119 -1.75 8.06 -14.52
C GLU A 119 -2.27 7.00 -15.39
N PRO A 120 -2.84 5.96 -14.89
CA PRO A 120 -3.15 4.80 -15.70
C PRO A 120 -4.30 5.04 -16.62
N PHE A 121 -5.16 5.98 -16.31
CA PHE A 121 -6.35 6.07 -17.07
C PHE A 121 -6.40 7.25 -17.95
N THR A 122 -5.31 7.84 -18.12
CA THR A 122 -5.45 8.98 -18.81
C THR A 122 -5.55 8.75 -20.20
N GLN A 123 -5.67 8.09 -20.67
CA GLN A 123 -5.80 7.97 -21.85
C GLN A 123 -6.75 8.38 -22.52
N ASN A 124 -7.01 8.72 -22.89
CA ASN A 124 -8.02 9.07 -23.40
C ASN A 124 -7.97 9.23 -24.32
#